data_749d97a14f3e0e221a88f57e7de0d442
#
_entry.id   749d97a14f3e0e221a88f57e7de0d442
#
_cell.length_a   1.000
_cell.length_b   1.000
_cell.length_c   1.000
_cell.angle_alpha   90.00
_cell.angle_beta   90.00
_cell.angle_gamma   90.00
#
_symmetry.space_group_name_H-M   'P 1'
#
loop_
_entity.id
_entity.type
_entity.pdbx_description
1 polymer ?
#
loop_
_entity_poly.entity_id
_entity_poly.type
_entity_poly.pdbx_seq_one_letter_code
_entity_poly.pdbx_strand_id
1 'polypeptide(L)'
;LIPHLANRQVTVVTNSIHHAVKLVDFGVSTRIIGGKVKHSTDASIGSTAQEQIRQLNFDCAFIGANGVDANYFTTPDMEEAVIKRTVIANAQKAYVLADASKLGQITYAKVAEVEKVTIITNASEEGLLK
;
A
#
# COMPACT_ATOMS: atom_id res chain seq x y z
N LEU A 1 2.42 10.52 5.91
CA LEU A 1 1.24 9.93 6.52
C LEU A 1 1.48 9.46 7.96
N ILE A 2 2.61 8.82 8.22
CA ILE A 2 2.90 8.28 9.56
C ILE A 2 2.82 9.34 10.65
N PRO A 3 3.40 10.54 10.51
CA PRO A 3 3.30 11.53 11.57
C PRO A 3 1.86 11.93 11.91
N HIS A 4 0.97 11.83 10.96
CA HIS A 4 -0.44 12.17 11.17
C HIS A 4 -1.18 11.13 12.00
N LEU A 5 -0.59 9.95 12.19
CA LEU A 5 -1.19 8.87 12.97
C LEU A 5 -0.79 8.88 14.43
N ALA A 6 0.21 9.70 14.79
CA ALA A 6 0.85 9.63 16.11
C ALA A 6 -0.12 9.82 17.28
N ASN A 7 -1.16 10.65 17.11
CA ASN A 7 -2.11 10.93 18.18
C ASN A 7 -3.46 10.25 17.97
N ARG A 8 -3.54 9.29 17.08
CA ARG A 8 -4.79 8.59 16.79
C ARG A 8 -4.79 7.21 17.41
N GLN A 9 -5.97 6.78 17.83
CA GLN A 9 -6.13 5.43 18.38
C GLN A 9 -6.40 4.45 17.26
N VAL A 10 -5.35 4.14 16.51
CA VAL A 10 -5.43 3.21 15.40
C VAL A 10 -4.33 2.16 15.54
N THR A 11 -4.56 1.00 14.97
CA THR A 11 -3.52 -0.02 14.83
C THR A 11 -3.17 -0.09 13.36
N VAL A 12 -1.89 0.03 13.05
CA VAL A 12 -1.40 -0.03 11.68
C VAL A 12 -0.77 -1.40 11.44
N VAL A 13 -1.15 -2.02 10.35
CA VAL A 13 -0.53 -3.26 9.89
C VAL A 13 0.31 -2.91 8.67
N THR A 14 1.57 -3.29 8.68
CA THR A 14 2.47 -2.99 7.57
C THR A 14 3.34 -4.20 7.24
N ASN A 15 3.73 -4.30 5.99
CA ASN A 15 4.72 -5.29 5.57
C ASN A 15 6.10 -4.66 5.36
N SER A 16 6.26 -3.38 5.66
CA SER A 16 7.52 -2.68 5.50
C SER A 16 8.24 -2.58 6.84
N ILE A 17 9.46 -3.11 6.90
CA ILE A 17 10.28 -3.01 8.10
C ILE A 17 10.59 -1.55 8.42
N HIS A 18 10.90 -0.79 7.39
CA HIS A 18 11.22 0.63 7.53
C HIS A 18 10.05 1.42 8.13
N HIS A 19 8.85 1.19 7.60
CA HIS A 19 7.65 1.85 8.12
C HIS A 19 7.33 1.40 9.54
N ALA A 20 7.55 0.13 9.87
CA ALA A 20 7.29 -0.37 11.21
C ALA A 20 8.13 0.36 12.24
N VAL A 21 9.41 0.58 11.95
CA VAL A 21 10.31 1.30 12.85
C VAL A 21 9.80 2.73 13.06
N LYS A 22 9.43 3.42 11.99
CA LYS A 22 8.91 4.79 12.12
C LYS A 22 7.61 4.84 12.90
N LEU A 23 6.70 3.90 12.66
CA LEU A 23 5.44 3.87 13.38
C LEU A 23 5.64 3.68 14.87
N VAL A 24 6.54 2.79 15.26
CA VAL A 24 6.85 2.57 16.65
C VAL A 24 7.47 3.83 17.27
N ASP A 25 8.35 4.49 16.55
CA ASP A 25 8.97 5.73 17.03
C ASP A 25 7.95 6.84 17.27
N PHE A 26 6.87 6.86 16.50
CA PHE A 26 5.79 7.83 16.70
C PHE A 26 4.72 7.35 17.69
N GLY A 27 4.95 6.22 18.33
CA GLY A 27 4.02 5.70 19.35
C GLY A 27 2.75 5.11 18.78
N VAL A 28 2.75 4.70 17.54
CA VAL A 28 1.57 4.09 16.88
C VAL A 28 1.56 2.59 17.17
N SER A 29 0.41 2.06 17.55
CA SER A 29 0.24 0.61 17.70
C SER A 29 0.46 -0.05 16.34
N THR A 30 1.45 -0.94 16.25
CA THR A 30 1.92 -1.47 14.98
C THR A 30 2.00 -2.98 15.00
N ARG A 31 1.54 -3.62 13.93
CA ARG A 31 1.74 -5.03 13.67
C ARG A 31 2.49 -5.17 12.35
N ILE A 32 3.50 -6.02 12.33
CA ILE A 32 4.28 -6.24 11.12
C ILE A 32 3.93 -7.61 10.53
N ILE A 33 3.79 -7.64 9.20
CA ILE A 33 3.57 -8.86 8.46
C ILE A 33 4.93 -9.50 8.21
N GLY A 34 5.07 -10.75 8.60
CA GLY A 34 6.30 -11.50 8.38
C GLY A 34 6.33 -12.16 7.01
N GLY A 35 7.46 -12.77 6.71
CA GLY A 35 7.66 -13.47 5.45
C GLY A 35 9.06 -13.20 4.91
N LYS A 36 9.27 -13.50 3.64
CA LYS A 36 10.53 -13.22 2.97
C LYS A 36 10.61 -11.70 2.75
N VAL A 37 11.73 -11.11 3.14
CA VAL A 37 11.93 -9.68 2.98
C VAL A 37 12.61 -9.40 1.65
N LYS A 38 12.00 -8.54 0.84
CA LYS A 38 12.58 -8.12 -0.43
C LYS A 38 13.67 -7.07 -0.15
N HIS A 39 14.87 -7.38 -0.58
CA HIS A 39 16.06 -6.58 -0.26
C HIS A 39 15.93 -5.11 -0.70
N SER A 40 15.40 -4.87 -1.89
CA SER A 40 15.36 -3.52 -2.45
C SER A 40 14.30 -2.62 -1.82
N THR A 41 13.27 -3.19 -1.19
CA THR A 41 12.15 -2.41 -0.66
C THR A 41 11.95 -2.59 0.84
N ASP A 42 12.69 -3.51 1.48
CA ASP A 42 12.53 -3.88 2.89
C ASP A 42 11.09 -4.31 3.23
N ALA A 43 10.39 -4.86 2.26
CA ALA A 43 9.00 -5.29 2.45
C ALA A 43 8.92 -6.81 2.51
N SER A 44 8.06 -7.32 3.37
CA SER A 44 7.75 -8.75 3.44
C SER A 44 6.84 -9.12 2.28
N ILE A 45 7.22 -10.17 1.55
CA ILE A 45 6.49 -10.63 0.38
C ILE A 45 6.36 -12.15 0.44
N GLY A 46 5.69 -12.71 -0.57
CA GLY A 46 5.58 -14.14 -0.74
C GLY A 46 4.34 -14.73 -0.07
N SER A 47 4.25 -16.06 -0.12
CA SER A 47 3.03 -16.76 0.33
C SER A 47 2.78 -16.63 1.83
N THR A 48 3.83 -16.59 2.64
CA THR A 48 3.67 -16.42 4.09
C THR A 48 3.05 -15.06 4.40
N ALA A 49 3.57 -14.00 3.81
CA ALA A 49 3.03 -12.67 4.00
C ALA A 49 1.59 -12.58 3.50
N GLN A 50 1.33 -13.14 2.34
CA GLN A 50 -0.01 -13.15 1.75
C GLN A 50 -1.01 -13.87 2.65
N GLU A 51 -0.62 -15.01 3.22
CA GLU A 51 -1.51 -15.78 4.07
C GLU A 51 -1.84 -15.02 5.36
N GLN A 52 -0.89 -14.34 5.94
CA GLN A 52 -1.14 -13.51 7.11
C GLN A 52 -2.14 -12.41 6.80
N ILE A 53 -1.98 -11.72 5.69
CA ILE A 53 -2.89 -10.64 5.29
C ILE A 53 -4.28 -11.19 5.00
N ARG A 54 -4.35 -12.37 4.40
CA ARG A 54 -5.63 -13.00 4.04
C ARG A 54 -6.51 -13.23 5.26
N GLN A 55 -5.93 -13.41 6.43
CA GLN A 55 -6.64 -13.66 7.68
C GLN A 55 -7.16 -12.38 8.34
N LEU A 56 -6.86 -11.23 7.77
CA LEU A 56 -7.16 -9.94 8.41
C LEU A 56 -8.17 -9.14 7.59
N ASN A 57 -8.93 -8.31 8.29
CA ASN A 57 -9.80 -7.33 7.66
C ASN A 57 -9.34 -5.95 8.07
N PHE A 58 -9.39 -5.00 7.13
CA PHE A 58 -8.92 -3.65 7.37
C PHE A 58 -10.03 -2.63 7.13
N ASP A 59 -10.05 -1.58 7.95
CA ASP A 59 -10.96 -0.45 7.71
C ASP A 59 -10.51 0.35 6.50
N CYS A 60 -9.22 0.62 6.43
CA CYS A 60 -8.62 1.38 5.33
C CYS A 60 -7.30 0.74 4.94
N ALA A 61 -6.96 0.84 3.67
CA ALA A 61 -5.65 0.44 3.16
C ALA A 61 -5.04 1.60 2.39
N PHE A 62 -3.74 1.78 2.55
CA PHE A 62 -2.96 2.79 1.82
C PHE A 62 -1.87 2.07 1.07
N ILE A 63 -1.93 2.11 -0.25
CA ILE A 63 -1.08 1.31 -1.13
C ILE A 63 -0.26 2.25 -2.02
N GLY A 64 1.05 2.02 -2.09
CA GLY A 64 1.88 2.73 -3.05
C GLY A 64 1.79 2.07 -4.42
N ALA A 65 1.93 2.85 -5.47
CA ALA A 65 1.92 2.35 -6.84
C ALA A 65 3.09 2.93 -7.62
N ASN A 66 3.60 2.15 -8.56
CA ASN A 66 4.68 2.57 -9.43
C ASN A 66 4.18 3.08 -10.77
N GLY A 67 2.95 2.74 -11.13
CA GLY A 67 2.33 3.24 -12.35
C GLY A 67 0.83 3.30 -12.18
N VAL A 68 0.22 4.31 -12.76
CA VAL A 68 -1.23 4.50 -12.76
C VAL A 68 -1.64 4.88 -14.17
N ASP A 69 -2.42 4.02 -14.84
CA ASP A 69 -2.98 4.40 -16.13
C ASP A 69 -4.50 4.58 -16.01
N ALA A 70 -5.19 4.65 -17.13
CA ALA A 70 -6.62 4.91 -17.13
C ALA A 70 -7.44 3.78 -16.51
N ASN A 71 -6.89 2.55 -16.50
CA ASN A 71 -7.64 1.37 -16.09
C ASN A 71 -7.10 0.68 -14.86
N TYR A 72 -5.77 0.65 -14.71
CA TYR A 72 -5.11 -0.11 -13.65
C TYR A 72 -4.00 0.67 -13.00
N PHE A 73 -3.71 0.35 -11.74
CA PHE A 73 -2.43 0.74 -11.20
C PHE A 73 -1.53 -0.50 -11.09
N THR A 74 -0.23 -0.28 -11.17
CA THR A 74 0.74 -1.35 -11.43
C THR A 74 1.99 -1.20 -10.58
N THR A 75 2.73 -2.30 -10.48
CA THR A 75 4.03 -2.35 -9.80
C THR A 75 4.95 -3.25 -10.61
N PRO A 76 6.29 -3.07 -10.55
CA PRO A 76 7.20 -3.91 -11.31
C PRO A 76 7.27 -5.36 -10.85
N ASP A 77 6.86 -5.66 -9.62
CA ASP A 77 7.07 -6.97 -9.00
C ASP A 77 5.74 -7.68 -8.78
N MET A 78 5.62 -8.88 -9.35
CA MET A 78 4.39 -9.67 -9.23
C MET A 78 4.12 -10.09 -7.79
N GLU A 79 5.15 -10.39 -7.00
CA GLU A 79 4.94 -10.77 -5.60
C GLU A 79 4.39 -9.61 -4.78
N GLU A 80 4.87 -8.39 -5.04
CA GLU A 80 4.31 -7.21 -4.40
C GLU A 80 2.90 -6.92 -4.89
N ALA A 81 2.63 -7.18 -6.16
CA ALA A 81 1.29 -7.00 -6.73
C ALA A 81 0.27 -7.90 -6.03
N VAL A 82 0.65 -9.15 -5.77
CA VAL A 82 -0.22 -10.11 -5.08
C VAL A 82 -0.52 -9.64 -3.67
N ILE A 83 0.48 -9.17 -2.94
CA ILE A 83 0.30 -8.64 -1.58
C ILE A 83 -0.66 -7.45 -1.60
N LYS A 84 -0.42 -6.50 -2.48
CA LYS A 84 -1.25 -5.29 -2.58
C LYS A 84 -2.69 -5.63 -2.95
N ARG A 85 -2.87 -6.56 -3.86
CA ARG A 85 -4.20 -7.02 -4.28
C ARG A 85 -4.95 -7.65 -3.11
N THR A 86 -4.26 -8.46 -2.30
CA THR A 86 -4.86 -9.11 -1.15
C THR A 86 -5.29 -8.09 -0.10
N VAL A 87 -4.46 -7.10 0.16
CA VAL A 87 -4.80 -6.02 1.10
C VAL A 87 -6.05 -5.28 0.64
N ILE A 88 -6.10 -4.92 -0.63
CA ILE A 88 -7.26 -4.19 -1.18
C ILE A 88 -8.54 -5.02 -1.05
N ALA A 89 -8.45 -6.31 -1.34
CA ALA A 89 -9.60 -7.20 -1.26
C ALA A 89 -10.16 -7.28 0.17
N ASN A 90 -9.32 -7.12 1.18
CA ASN A 90 -9.70 -7.25 2.58
C ASN A 90 -9.94 -5.92 3.28
N ALA A 91 -9.90 -4.80 2.56
CA ALA A 91 -10.11 -3.48 3.13
C ALA A 91 -11.48 -2.93 2.73
N GLN A 92 -12.10 -2.21 3.63
CA GLN A 92 -13.38 -1.54 3.33
C GLN A 92 -13.16 -0.39 2.35
N LYS A 93 -12.09 0.35 2.54
CA LYS A 93 -11.70 1.46 1.66
C LYS A 93 -10.23 1.33 1.33
N ALA A 94 -9.88 1.55 0.08
CA ALA A 94 -8.49 1.48 -0.36
C ALA A 94 -8.10 2.77 -1.06
N TYR A 95 -6.93 3.28 -0.68
CA TYR A 95 -6.36 4.49 -1.25
C TYR A 95 -5.00 4.15 -1.85
N VAL A 96 -4.76 4.65 -3.05
CA VAL A 96 -3.49 4.48 -3.72
C VAL A 96 -2.73 5.79 -3.70
N LEU A 97 -1.52 5.75 -3.17
CA LEU A 97 -0.63 6.91 -3.08
C LEU A 97 0.35 6.84 -4.24
N ALA A 98 0.35 7.82 -5.10
CA ALA A 98 1.23 7.85 -6.26
C ALA A 98 1.67 9.26 -6.55
N ASP A 99 2.99 9.44 -6.76
CA ASP A 99 3.51 10.71 -7.23
C ASP A 99 2.95 11.06 -8.60
N ALA A 100 2.92 12.34 -8.92
CA ALA A 100 2.52 12.77 -10.26
C ALA A 100 3.34 12.10 -11.36
N SER A 101 4.61 11.79 -11.08
CA SER A 101 5.48 11.12 -12.05
C SER A 101 5.03 9.70 -12.38
N LYS A 102 4.17 9.10 -11.55
CA LYS A 102 3.66 7.75 -11.79
C LYS A 102 2.41 7.73 -12.65
N LEU A 103 1.76 8.88 -12.83
CA LEU A 103 0.56 8.97 -13.63
C LEU A 103 0.91 8.75 -15.10
N GLY A 104 0.16 7.90 -15.76
CA GLY A 104 0.42 7.54 -17.14
C GLY A 104 1.48 6.48 -17.35
N GLN A 105 2.14 6.03 -16.29
CA GLN A 105 3.14 4.97 -16.37
C GLN A 105 2.49 3.60 -16.27
N ILE A 106 3.05 2.63 -16.96
CA ILE A 106 2.59 1.24 -16.90
C ILE A 106 3.80 0.38 -16.55
N THR A 107 3.70 -0.37 -15.47
CA THR A 107 4.75 -1.29 -15.07
C THR A 107 4.27 -2.73 -15.21
N TYR A 108 5.11 -3.68 -14.88
CA TYR A 108 4.93 -5.08 -15.28
C TYR A 108 3.66 -5.73 -14.77
N ALA A 109 3.35 -5.56 -13.49
CA ALA A 109 2.29 -6.33 -12.86
C ALA A 109 1.10 -5.46 -12.49
N LYS A 110 -0.09 -5.86 -12.90
CA LYS A 110 -1.32 -5.16 -12.52
C LYS A 110 -1.68 -5.49 -11.09
N VAL A 111 -2.02 -4.48 -10.31
CA VAL A 111 -2.46 -4.65 -8.94
C VAL A 111 -3.98 -4.68 -8.88
N ALA A 112 -4.65 -3.65 -9.33
CA ALA A 112 -6.11 -3.57 -9.32
C ALA A 112 -6.58 -2.48 -10.27
N GLU A 113 -7.89 -2.50 -10.56
CA GLU A 113 -8.51 -1.48 -11.37
C GLU A 113 -8.61 -0.18 -10.60
N VAL A 114 -8.36 0.94 -11.28
CA VAL A 114 -8.41 2.25 -10.64
C VAL A 114 -9.79 2.60 -10.11
N GLU A 115 -10.84 2.04 -10.68
CA GLU A 115 -12.21 2.29 -10.21
C GLU A 115 -12.48 1.80 -8.79
N LYS A 116 -11.71 0.83 -8.33
CA LYS A 116 -11.93 0.21 -7.01
C LYS A 116 -11.25 0.93 -5.88
N VAL A 117 -10.47 1.96 -6.19
CA VAL A 117 -9.67 2.65 -5.20
C VAL A 117 -9.77 4.16 -5.41
N THR A 118 -9.38 4.91 -4.38
CA THR A 118 -9.24 6.36 -4.49
C THR A 118 -7.76 6.67 -4.66
N ILE A 119 -7.40 7.42 -5.69
CA ILE A 119 -6.01 7.76 -5.96
C ILE A 119 -5.70 9.10 -5.32
N ILE A 120 -4.62 9.14 -4.54
CA ILE A 120 -4.11 10.35 -3.92
C ILE A 120 -2.75 10.62 -4.53
N THR A 121 -2.59 11.80 -5.09
CA THR A 121 -1.36 12.16 -5.78
C THR A 121 -0.95 13.58 -5.43
N ASN A 122 0.32 13.89 -5.68
CA ASN A 122 0.84 15.25 -5.54
C ASN A 122 0.79 16.03 -6.85
N ALA A 123 0.00 15.59 -7.80
CA ALA A 123 -0.26 16.34 -9.03
C ALA A 123 -0.98 17.65 -8.68
N SER A 124 -1.33 18.45 -9.69
CA SER A 124 -2.03 19.71 -9.47
C SER A 124 -3.28 19.47 -8.62
N GLU A 125 -3.76 20.51 -7.96
CA GLU A 125 -4.92 20.39 -7.10
C GLU A 125 -6.11 19.80 -7.82
N GLU A 126 -6.27 20.11 -9.07
CA GLU A 126 -7.37 19.57 -9.88
C GLU A 126 -7.26 18.07 -10.04
N GLY A 127 -6.05 17.53 -9.92
CA GLY A 127 -5.82 16.12 -10.05
C GLY A 127 -5.96 15.34 -8.76
N LEU A 128 -6.08 16.03 -7.64
CA LEU A 128 -6.15 15.35 -6.34
C LEU A 128 -7.55 14.82 -6.11
N LEU A 129 -7.60 13.68 -5.46
CA LEU A 129 -8.85 13.13 -4.94
C LEU A 129 -9.90 12.82 -5.99
N LYS A 130 -9.47 12.63 -7.18
CA LYS A 130 -10.41 12.28 -8.26
C LYS A 130 -10.73 10.80 -8.27
#